data_63de5eab443a00ac97e3a3952c96fdef
#
_entry.id   63de5eab443a00ac97e3a3952c96fdef
#
_cell.length_a   1.000
_cell.length_b   1.000
_cell.length_c   1.000
_cell.angle_alpha   90.00
_cell.angle_beta   90.00
_cell.angle_gamma   90.00
#
_symmetry.space_group_name_H-M   'P 1'
#
loop_
_entity.id
_entity.type
_entity.pdbx_description
1 polymer ?
#
loop_
_entity_poly.entity_id
_entity_poly.type
_entity_poly.pdbx_seq_one_letter_code
_entity_poly.pdbx_strand_id
1 'polypeptide(L)'
;MPSNKSQNTKPPRSVSRQRLDKMIKEATVDCHNESEQVCGLFTMLEENLSVPFTTVLLGVEVTVESLDLNDAEEIVAVCKRGSERQRVPILDLPLPNPKPAGSDWIEAYRRWAKGR
;
A
#
# COMPACT_ATOMS: atom_id res chain seq x y z
N MET A 1 25.39 -11.81 -21.14
CA MET A 1 25.05 -11.64 -20.77
C MET A 1 24.39 -11.68 -20.40
N PRO A 2 24.38 -11.85 -20.40
CA PRO A 2 23.72 -11.65 -19.96
C PRO A 2 22.94 -11.77 -19.32
N SER A 3 23.12 -11.71 -19.25
CA SER A 3 22.42 -11.54 -18.67
C SER A 3 21.81 -11.57 -17.95
N ASN A 4 22.01 -11.55 -17.84
CA ASN A 4 21.50 -11.29 -17.12
C ASN A 4 20.82 -11.07 -16.80
N LYS A 5 20.84 -10.86 -17.07
CA LYS A 5 20.34 -10.44 -16.81
C LYS A 5 19.41 -10.32 -16.56
N SER A 6 19.59 -10.63 -16.75
CA SER A 6 18.72 -10.37 -16.53
C SER A 6 18.07 -10.51 -15.97
N GLN A 7 18.27 -10.67 -15.92
CA GLN A 7 17.95 -10.62 -15.33
C GLN A 7 17.38 -10.25 -14.84
N ASN A 8 17.43 -10.20 -15.03
CA ASN A 8 16.93 -9.63 -14.57
C ASN A 8 16.22 -9.13 -14.60
N THR A 9 16.36 -9.28 -14.94
CA THR A 9 15.38 -8.49 -15.46
C THR A 9 14.01 -8.48 -14.80
N LYS A 10 13.88 -9.03 -13.77
CA LYS A 10 12.71 -8.93 -12.96
C LYS A 10 12.43 -7.49 -12.62
N PRO A 11 11.17 -7.02 -12.73
CA PRO A 11 10.87 -5.63 -12.40
C PRO A 11 11.24 -5.31 -10.96
N PRO A 12 11.92 -4.19 -10.74
CA PRO A 12 12.38 -3.87 -9.40
C PRO A 12 11.26 -3.62 -8.41
N ARG A 13 10.05 -3.36 -8.89
CA ARG A 13 8.92 -3.10 -8.00
C ARG A 13 8.38 -4.33 -7.32
N SER A 14 8.80 -5.52 -7.76
CA SER A 14 8.37 -6.74 -7.10
C SER A 14 9.08 -6.91 -5.78
N VAL A 15 8.32 -7.17 -4.74
CA VAL A 15 8.86 -7.42 -3.42
C VAL A 15 8.70 -8.90 -3.13
N SER A 16 9.74 -9.54 -2.62
CA SER A 16 9.70 -10.97 -2.36
C SER A 16 8.70 -11.30 -1.24
N ARG A 17 8.17 -12.50 -1.31
CA ARG A 17 7.25 -12.97 -0.28
C ARG A 17 7.90 -12.98 1.10
N GLN A 18 9.17 -13.36 1.15
CA GLN A 18 9.90 -13.38 2.41
C GLN A 18 9.99 -12.00 3.03
N ARG A 19 10.26 -10.99 2.20
CA ARG A 19 10.30 -9.62 2.68
C ARG A 19 8.93 -9.16 3.15
N LEU A 20 7.88 -9.47 2.39
CA LEU A 20 6.52 -9.09 2.78
C LEU A 20 6.12 -9.76 4.10
N ASP A 21 6.45 -11.04 4.26
CA ASP A 21 6.14 -11.73 5.51
C ASP A 21 6.86 -11.12 6.70
N LYS A 22 8.10 -10.69 6.49
CA LYS A 22 8.87 -10.04 7.53
C LYS A 22 8.25 -8.69 7.90
N MET A 23 7.81 -7.94 6.89
CA MET A 23 7.16 -6.66 7.11
C MET A 23 5.85 -6.83 7.89
N ILE A 24 5.05 -7.83 7.50
CA ILE A 24 3.81 -8.13 8.21
C ILE A 24 4.10 -8.48 9.66
N LYS A 25 5.10 -9.31 9.89
CA LYS A 25 5.47 -9.71 11.25
C LYS A 25 5.87 -8.47 12.07
N GLU A 26 6.63 -7.58 11.47
CA GLU A 26 7.04 -6.35 12.14
C GLU A 26 5.84 -5.48 12.48
N ALA A 27 4.91 -5.33 11.55
CA ALA A 27 3.75 -4.48 11.74
C ALA A 27 2.77 -5.04 12.76
N THR A 28 2.73 -6.37 12.92
CA THR A 28 1.73 -7.02 13.75
C THR A 28 2.32 -7.61 15.04
N VAL A 29 3.54 -7.21 15.39
CA VAL A 29 4.15 -7.65 16.63
C VAL A 29 3.26 -7.19 17.79
N ASP A 30 3.01 -8.10 18.73
CA ASP A 30 2.16 -7.85 19.90
C ASP A 30 0.70 -7.58 19.58
N CYS A 31 0.25 -7.86 18.36
CA CYS A 31 -1.15 -7.74 17.97
C CYS A 31 -1.85 -9.07 18.20
N HIS A 32 -2.98 -9.04 18.90
CA HIS A 32 -3.65 -10.26 19.36
C HIS A 32 -4.87 -10.63 18.53
N ASN A 33 -5.36 -9.73 17.66
CA ASN A 33 -6.51 -10.03 16.83
C ASN A 33 -6.41 -9.26 15.52
N GLU A 34 -7.35 -9.53 14.60
CA GLU A 34 -7.31 -8.90 13.28
C GLU A 34 -7.42 -7.38 13.35
N SER A 35 -8.26 -6.88 14.24
CA SER A 35 -8.44 -5.44 14.39
C SER A 35 -7.13 -4.75 14.76
N GLU A 36 -6.40 -5.34 15.69
CA GLU A 36 -5.10 -4.81 16.10
C GLU A 36 -4.08 -4.92 14.97
N GLN A 37 -4.14 -6.02 14.21
CA GLN A 37 -3.21 -6.23 13.11
C GLN A 37 -3.41 -5.21 12.00
N VAL A 38 -4.66 -4.92 11.64
CA VAL A 38 -4.90 -3.91 10.60
C VAL A 38 -4.46 -2.53 11.08
N CYS A 39 -4.64 -2.24 12.37
CA CYS A 39 -4.13 -0.98 12.92
C CYS A 39 -2.62 -0.89 12.83
N GLY A 40 -1.93 -2.01 13.09
CA GLY A 40 -0.48 -2.06 12.96
C GLY A 40 -0.01 -1.80 11.53
N LEU A 41 -0.68 -2.43 10.57
CA LEU A 41 -0.36 -2.21 9.16
C LEU A 41 -0.68 -0.78 8.74
N PHE A 42 -1.78 -0.22 9.24
CA PHE A 42 -2.14 1.16 8.95
C PHE A 42 -1.07 2.12 9.46
N THR A 43 -0.58 1.88 10.67
CA THR A 43 0.49 2.71 11.26
C THR A 43 1.73 2.69 10.36
N MET A 44 2.13 1.51 9.90
CA MET A 44 3.31 1.40 9.06
C MET A 44 3.10 2.11 7.72
N LEU A 45 1.89 2.01 7.16
CA LEU A 45 1.58 2.73 5.94
C LEU A 45 1.61 4.24 6.14
N GLU A 46 1.03 4.73 7.24
CA GLU A 46 1.07 6.15 7.52
C GLU A 46 2.48 6.68 7.67
N GLU A 47 3.34 5.90 8.29
CA GLU A 47 4.71 6.34 8.55
C GLU A 47 5.59 6.26 7.32
N ASN A 48 5.29 5.35 6.39
CA ASN A 48 6.23 5.03 5.33
C ASN A 48 5.77 5.43 3.93
N LEU A 49 4.47 5.47 3.68
CA LEU A 49 3.98 5.81 2.34
C LEU A 49 4.07 7.31 2.11
N SER A 50 4.76 7.69 1.05
CA SER A 50 4.91 9.11 0.73
C SER A 50 3.63 9.67 0.16
N VAL A 51 3.03 10.60 0.85
CA VAL A 51 1.87 11.36 0.40
C VAL A 51 2.20 12.84 0.54
N PRO A 52 1.58 13.70 -0.27
CA PRO A 52 0.60 13.38 -1.32
C PRO A 52 1.26 12.85 -2.58
N PHE A 53 0.49 12.10 -3.35
CA PHE A 53 0.91 11.73 -4.70
C PHE A 53 -0.33 11.72 -5.59
N THR A 54 -0.12 11.81 -6.91
CA THR A 54 -1.23 11.76 -7.85
C THR A 54 -1.29 10.41 -8.53
N THR A 55 -2.49 10.00 -8.87
CA THR A 55 -2.71 8.79 -9.65
C THR A 55 -3.94 8.97 -10.50
N VAL A 56 -4.21 8.02 -11.38
CA VAL A 56 -5.38 8.08 -12.26
C VAL A 56 -6.34 6.99 -11.83
N LEU A 57 -7.55 7.38 -11.47
CA LEU A 57 -8.59 6.48 -11.01
C LEU A 57 -9.77 6.61 -11.95
N LEU A 58 -10.09 5.52 -12.65
CA LEU A 58 -11.18 5.52 -13.65
C LEU A 58 -11.03 6.66 -14.65
N GLY A 59 -9.80 6.86 -15.12
CA GLY A 59 -9.54 7.87 -16.14
C GLY A 59 -9.45 9.29 -15.62
N VAL A 60 -9.55 9.49 -14.31
CA VAL A 60 -9.56 10.81 -13.69
C VAL A 60 -8.35 10.94 -12.79
N GLU A 61 -7.60 12.02 -12.94
CA GLU A 61 -6.46 12.30 -12.09
C GLU A 61 -6.93 12.78 -10.73
N VAL A 62 -6.43 12.12 -9.68
CA VAL A 62 -6.76 12.49 -8.30
C VAL A 62 -5.47 12.58 -7.49
N THR A 63 -5.53 13.33 -6.40
CA THR A 63 -4.42 13.45 -5.46
C THR A 63 -4.76 12.63 -4.22
N VAL A 64 -3.88 11.69 -3.87
CA VAL A 64 -3.99 10.97 -2.62
C VAL A 64 -3.36 11.84 -1.53
N GLU A 65 -4.18 12.36 -0.65
CA GLU A 65 -3.72 13.31 0.38
C GLU A 65 -3.24 12.59 1.63
N SER A 66 -3.91 11.52 2.00
CA SER A 66 -3.66 10.86 3.27
C SER A 66 -4.31 9.49 3.25
N LEU A 67 -4.10 8.75 4.31
CA LEU A 67 -4.72 7.45 4.52
C LEU A 67 -5.63 7.53 5.73
N ASP A 68 -6.62 6.63 5.78
CA ASP A 68 -7.54 6.59 6.89
C ASP A 68 -7.99 5.15 7.09
N LEU A 69 -8.60 4.88 8.21
CA LEU A 69 -9.15 3.58 8.54
C LEU A 69 -10.66 3.77 8.65
N ASN A 70 -11.43 3.05 7.84
CA ASN A 70 -12.87 3.24 7.85
C ASN A 70 -13.53 2.36 8.92
N ASP A 71 -14.86 2.48 9.06
CA ASP A 71 -15.60 1.75 10.08
C ASP A 71 -15.56 0.23 9.87
N ALA A 72 -15.32 -0.21 8.65
CA ALA A 72 -15.17 -1.63 8.34
C ALA A 72 -13.74 -2.12 8.57
N GLU A 73 -12.88 -1.28 9.13
CA GLU A 73 -11.49 -1.61 9.41
C GLU A 73 -10.70 -1.88 8.12
N GLU A 74 -11.05 -1.15 7.08
CA GLU A 74 -10.28 -1.16 5.84
C GLU A 74 -9.41 0.08 5.75
N ILE A 75 -8.20 -0.10 5.24
CA ILE A 75 -7.30 1.04 5.01
C ILE A 75 -7.70 1.68 3.69
N VAL A 76 -8.00 2.97 3.73
CA VAL A 76 -8.49 3.70 2.56
C VAL A 76 -7.58 4.88 2.28
N ALA A 77 -7.52 5.25 1.00
CA ALA A 77 -6.84 6.45 0.55
C ALA A 77 -7.85 7.57 0.44
N VAL A 78 -7.52 8.73 0.99
CA VAL A 78 -8.36 9.93 0.86
C VAL A 78 -7.92 10.63 -0.42
N CYS A 79 -8.76 10.55 -1.43
CA CYS A 79 -8.47 11.06 -2.76
C CYS A 79 -9.20 12.38 -2.98
N LYS A 80 -8.47 13.36 -3.49
CA LYS A 80 -9.01 14.70 -3.71
C LYS A 80 -8.99 15.04 -5.19
N ARG A 81 -10.08 15.65 -5.64
CA ARG A 81 -10.14 16.27 -6.96
C ARG A 81 -10.89 17.58 -6.80
N GLY A 82 -10.19 18.72 -7.04
CA GLY A 82 -10.80 20.03 -6.80
C GLY A 82 -11.14 20.17 -5.34
N SER A 83 -12.40 20.46 -5.04
CA SER A 83 -12.87 20.60 -3.68
C SER A 83 -13.50 19.31 -3.15
N GLU A 84 -13.51 18.25 -3.95
CA GLU A 84 -14.17 17.02 -3.56
C GLU A 84 -13.17 15.98 -3.07
N ARG A 85 -13.59 15.20 -2.11
CA ARG A 85 -12.78 14.12 -1.55
C ARG A 85 -13.59 12.85 -1.51
N GLN A 86 -12.89 11.74 -1.71
CA GLN A 86 -13.53 10.43 -1.66
C GLN A 86 -12.56 9.43 -1.09
N ARG A 87 -13.06 8.50 -0.30
CA ARG A 87 -12.25 7.44 0.27
C ARG A 87 -12.32 6.22 -0.64
N VAL A 88 -11.14 5.71 -0.99
CA VAL A 88 -11.02 4.58 -1.90
C VAL A 88 -10.18 3.52 -1.18
N PRO A 89 -10.64 2.25 -1.11
CA PRO A 89 -9.80 1.22 -0.52
C PRO A 89 -8.43 1.21 -1.14
N ILE A 90 -7.40 1.21 -0.31
CA ILE A 90 -6.03 1.34 -0.83
C ILE A 90 -5.67 0.20 -1.77
N LEU A 91 -6.27 -0.97 -1.58
CA LEU A 91 -5.99 -2.12 -2.43
C LEU A 91 -6.63 -2.01 -3.82
N ASP A 92 -7.58 -1.10 -3.98
CA ASP A 92 -8.23 -0.86 -5.28
C ASP A 92 -7.65 0.35 -6.00
N LEU A 93 -6.68 1.01 -5.41
CA LEU A 93 -6.13 2.24 -5.96
C LEU A 93 -4.99 1.93 -6.92
N PRO A 94 -5.06 2.39 -8.17
CA PRO A 94 -3.92 2.28 -9.07
C PRO A 94 -2.78 3.16 -8.56
N LEU A 95 -1.56 2.69 -8.74
CA LEU A 95 -0.40 3.48 -8.32
C LEU A 95 0.28 4.07 -9.54
N PRO A 96 0.86 5.28 -9.40
CA PRO A 96 1.57 5.88 -10.51
C PRO A 96 2.89 5.15 -10.75
N ASN A 97 3.53 5.48 -11.86
CA ASN A 97 4.83 4.95 -12.21
C ASN A 97 5.78 6.13 -12.39
N PRO A 98 6.82 6.27 -11.56
CA PRO A 98 7.23 5.32 -10.51
C PRO A 98 6.31 5.33 -9.31
N LYS A 99 6.30 4.23 -8.59
CA LYS A 99 5.47 4.12 -7.39
C LYS A 99 5.98 5.03 -6.29
N PRO A 100 5.10 5.54 -5.45
CA PRO A 100 5.57 6.36 -4.32
C PRO A 100 6.39 5.52 -3.34
N ALA A 101 7.32 6.19 -2.66
CA ALA A 101 8.13 5.52 -1.66
C ALA A 101 7.22 4.93 -0.59
N GLY A 102 7.57 3.75 -0.11
CA GLY A 102 6.78 3.07 0.91
C GLY A 102 5.64 2.24 0.36
N SER A 103 5.48 2.17 -0.96
CA SER A 103 4.38 1.41 -1.58
C SER A 103 4.49 -0.08 -1.32
N ASP A 104 5.66 -0.58 -0.93
CA ASP A 104 5.80 -1.99 -0.57
C ASP A 104 4.94 -2.34 0.65
N TRP A 105 4.62 -1.38 1.50
CA TRP A 105 3.68 -1.61 2.60
C TRP A 105 2.26 -1.86 2.11
N ILE A 106 1.89 -1.33 0.95
CA ILE A 106 0.60 -1.67 0.32
C ILE A 106 0.60 -3.15 -0.07
N GLU A 107 1.72 -3.63 -0.62
CA GLU A 107 1.82 -5.04 -0.97
C GLU A 107 1.82 -5.95 0.25
N ALA A 108 2.44 -5.51 1.35
CA ALA A 108 2.40 -6.26 2.59
C ALA A 108 0.96 -6.36 3.11
N TYR A 109 0.23 -5.26 3.08
CA TYR A 109 -1.17 -5.26 3.49
C TYR A 109 -2.00 -6.17 2.59
N ARG A 110 -1.78 -6.12 1.28
CA ARG A 110 -2.50 -6.98 0.33
C ARG A 110 -2.26 -8.45 0.65
N ARG A 111 -1.02 -8.82 0.91
CA ARG A 111 -0.68 -10.19 1.24
C ARG A 111 -1.33 -10.63 2.54
N TRP A 112 -1.29 -9.79 3.55
CA TRP A 112 -1.95 -10.07 4.83
C TRP A 112 -3.45 -10.28 4.64
N ALA A 113 -4.08 -9.40 3.86
CA ALA A 113 -5.53 -9.46 3.64
C ALA A 113 -5.93 -10.74 2.93
N LYS A 114 -5.11 -11.20 1.99
CA LYS A 114 -5.39 -12.46 1.29
C LYS A 114 -5.22 -13.68 2.16
N GLY A 115 -4.36 -13.59 3.16
CA GLY A 115 -4.05 -14.72 4.02
C GLY A 115 -4.96 -14.90 5.20
N ARG A 116 -5.90 -13.99 5.41
CA ARG A 116 -6.80 -14.07 6.56
C ARG A 116 -7.88 -15.11 6.37
#